data_145398f0c31460b299f9420a7cdeb6a8
#
_entry.id   145398f0c31460b299f9420a7cdeb6a8
#
_cell.length_a   1.000
_cell.length_b   1.000
_cell.length_c   1.000
_cell.angle_alpha   90.00
_cell.angle_beta   90.00
_cell.angle_gamma   90.00
#
_symmetry.space_group_name_H-M   'P 1'
#
loop_
_entity.id
_entity.type
_entity.pdbx_description
1 polymer ?
#
loop_
_entity_poly.entity_id
_entity_poly.type
_entity_poly.pdbx_seq_one_letter_code
_entity_poly.pdbx_strand_id
1 'polypeptide(L)' 'MQQPMNILAGEVKQGPVRVYGLQGHSSFLSINLPDEMLHEGEVFGYQEKFYQVRSVLKDAEDYFCLNVNSIVEAV' A
#
# COMPACT_ATOMS: atom_id res chain seq x y z
N MET A 1 13.08 -15.03 5.35
CA MET A 1 12.85 -13.95 4.41
C MET A 1 11.37 -13.88 4.07
N GLN A 2 10.79 -12.73 4.22
CA GLN A 2 9.37 -12.56 3.93
C GLN A 2 9.17 -12.17 2.48
N GLN A 3 8.15 -12.74 1.88
CA GLN A 3 7.78 -12.35 0.52
C GLN A 3 6.77 -11.22 0.60
N PRO A 4 6.83 -10.27 -0.34
CA PRO A 4 5.82 -9.22 -0.39
C PRO A 4 4.45 -9.82 -0.64
N MET A 5 3.44 -9.22 -0.04
CA MET A 5 2.07 -9.62 -0.27
C MET A 5 1.61 -9.05 -1.61
N ASN A 6 0.99 -9.90 -2.41
CA ASN A 6 0.36 -9.45 -3.65
C ASN A 6 -1.10 -9.12 -3.36
N ILE A 7 -1.49 -7.92 -3.76
CA ILE A 7 -2.84 -7.44 -3.52
C ILE A 7 -3.65 -7.64 -4.79
N LEU A 8 -4.65 -8.48 -4.69
CA LEU A 8 -5.57 -8.74 -5.79
C LEU A 8 -6.90 -8.07 -5.50
N ALA A 9 -7.51 -7.54 -6.54
CA ALA A 9 -8.77 -6.83 -6.40
C ALA A 9 -9.83 -7.77 -5.81
N GLY A 10 -10.53 -7.28 -4.80
CA GLY A 10 -11.63 -8.02 -4.20
C GLY A 10 -11.26 -9.03 -3.14
N GLU A 11 -9.99 -9.26 -2.91
CA GLU A 11 -9.57 -10.24 -1.90
C GLU A 11 -9.47 -9.66 -0.51
N VAL A 12 -9.12 -8.40 -0.39
CA VAL A 12 -8.87 -7.77 0.89
C VAL A 12 -10.14 -7.06 1.33
N LYS A 13 -10.57 -7.32 2.54
CA LYS A 13 -11.86 -6.81 3.04
C LYS A 13 -11.72 -5.70 4.06
N GLN A 14 -10.55 -5.14 4.18
CA GLN A 14 -10.37 -3.98 5.03
C GLN A 14 -11.10 -2.78 4.45
N GLY A 15 -11.40 -1.83 5.29
CA GLY A 15 -11.93 -0.56 4.82
C GLY A 15 -10.95 0.10 3.86
N PRO A 16 -11.42 1.08 3.08
CA PRO A 16 -10.54 1.71 2.11
C PRO A 16 -9.35 2.37 2.78
N VAL A 17 -8.18 2.13 2.22
CA VAL A 17 -6.95 2.77 2.62
C VAL A 17 -6.50 3.64 1.46
N ARG A 18 -6.17 4.90 1.73
CA ARG A 18 -5.72 5.83 0.70
C ARG A 18 -4.21 5.70 0.57
N VAL A 19 -3.76 5.29 -0.61
CA VAL A 19 -2.34 5.04 -0.84
C VAL A 19 -1.80 6.10 -1.80
N TYR A 20 -0.80 6.84 -1.34
CA TYR A 20 -0.15 7.90 -2.11
C TYR A 20 1.21 7.41 -2.57
N GLY A 21 1.59 7.73 -3.79
CA GLY A 21 2.91 7.39 -4.31
C GLY A 21 2.94 6.25 -5.29
N LEU A 22 1.78 5.73 -5.66
CA LEU A 22 1.71 4.68 -6.67
C LEU A 22 2.07 5.25 -8.03
N GLN A 23 2.87 4.50 -8.78
CA GLN A 23 3.30 4.96 -10.10
C GLN A 23 2.11 5.06 -11.05
N GLY A 24 2.11 6.11 -11.84
CA GLY A 24 1.05 6.36 -12.79
C GLY A 24 -0.14 7.10 -12.21
N HIS A 25 -0.07 7.48 -10.95
CA HIS A 25 -1.16 8.19 -10.29
C HIS A 25 -0.64 9.46 -9.64
N SER A 26 -1.30 10.57 -9.92
CA SER A 26 -0.89 11.86 -9.37
C SER A 26 -1.48 12.13 -8.00
N SER A 27 -2.42 11.30 -7.57
CA SER A 27 -3.01 11.43 -6.25
C SER A 27 -3.12 10.03 -5.65
N PHE A 28 -3.99 9.87 -4.65
CA PHE A 28 -4.11 8.58 -4.00
C PHE A 28 -5.05 7.65 -4.75
N LEU A 29 -4.87 6.36 -4.48
CA LEU A 29 -5.85 5.34 -4.82
C LEU A 29 -6.40 4.76 -3.52
N SER A 30 -7.68 4.45 -3.52
CA SER A 30 -8.28 3.73 -2.39
C SER A 30 -8.14 2.24 -2.64
N ILE A 31 -7.41 1.59 -1.76
CA ILE A 31 -7.12 0.16 -1.89
C ILE A 31 -7.51 -0.50 -0.57
N ASN A 32 -8.04 -1.70 -0.65
CA ASN A 32 -8.28 -2.49 0.56
C ASN A 32 -6.98 -3.21 0.91
N LEU A 33 -6.42 -2.89 2.07
CA LEU A 33 -5.20 -3.52 2.55
C LEU A 33 -5.46 -4.15 3.91
N PRO A 34 -4.84 -5.29 4.20
CA PRO A 34 -4.95 -5.89 5.53
C PRO A 34 -4.18 -5.07 6.55
N ASP A 35 -4.52 -5.25 7.82
CA ASP A 35 -3.87 -4.52 8.90
C ASP A 35 -2.36 -4.71 8.92
N GLU A 36 -1.89 -5.86 8.49
CA GLU A 36 -0.46 -6.14 8.46
C GLU A 36 0.31 -5.18 7.59
N MET A 37 -0.35 -4.59 6.59
CA MET A 37 0.31 -3.65 5.69
C MET A 37 0.29 -2.22 6.19
N LEU A 38 -0.36 -1.94 7.32
CA LEU A 38 -0.51 -0.59 7.83
C LEU A 38 0.62 -0.25 8.81
N HIS A 39 1.85 -0.57 8.41
CA HIS A 39 3.04 -0.32 9.23
C HIS A 39 4.19 0.10 8.33
N GLU A 40 5.00 1.01 8.82
CA GLU A 40 6.18 1.46 8.08
C GLU A 40 7.09 0.28 7.81
N GLY A 41 7.62 0.25 6.60
CA GLY A 41 8.56 -0.79 6.19
C GLY A 41 7.94 -1.99 5.51
N GLU A 42 6.63 -2.15 5.60
CA GLU A 42 5.98 -3.27 4.95
C GLU A 42 6.03 -3.11 3.43
N VAL A 43 6.09 -4.24 2.73
CA VAL A 43 6.19 -4.25 1.28
C VAL A 43 5.02 -5.03 0.72
N PHE A 44 4.39 -4.46 -0.29
CA PHE A 44 3.29 -5.15 -0.97
C PHE A 44 3.43 -4.98 -2.47
N GLY A 45 2.82 -5.90 -3.20
CA GLY A 45 2.76 -5.84 -4.66
C GLY A 45 1.42 -5.32 -5.12
N TYR A 46 1.44 -4.45 -6.11
CA TYR A 46 0.22 -3.90 -6.70
C TYR A 46 0.48 -3.64 -8.19
N GLN A 47 -0.33 -4.26 -9.02
CA GLN A 47 -0.23 -4.14 -10.49
C GLN A 47 1.19 -4.39 -10.98
N GLU A 48 1.76 -5.51 -10.56
CA GLU A 48 3.06 -6.01 -11.00
C GLU A 48 4.24 -5.15 -10.56
N LYS A 49 4.02 -4.26 -9.60
CA LYS A 49 5.08 -3.45 -9.02
C LYS A 49 5.06 -3.61 -7.51
N PHE A 50 6.22 -3.43 -6.91
CA PHE A 50 6.35 -3.52 -5.46
C PHE A 50 6.52 -2.14 -4.86
N TYR A 51 5.93 -1.96 -3.70
CA TYR A 51 5.95 -0.69 -2.98
C TYR A 51 6.26 -0.94 -1.52
N GLN A 52 6.98 -0.01 -0.93
CA GLN A 52 7.27 -0.07 0.49
C GLN A 52 6.56 1.09 1.20
N VAL A 53 5.92 0.77 2.30
CA VAL A 53 5.21 1.76 3.11
C VAL A 53 6.23 2.65 3.82
N ARG A 54 6.14 3.96 3.59
CA ARG A 54 7.04 4.93 4.18
C ARG A 54 6.44 5.58 5.41
N SER A 55 5.16 5.83 5.40
CA SER A 55 4.51 6.40 6.57
C SER A 55 3.04 5.99 6.57
N VAL A 56 2.49 5.95 7.77
CA VAL A 56 1.09 5.60 7.99
C VAL A 56 0.47 6.71 8.83
N LEU A 57 -0.56 7.33 8.29
CA LEU A 57 -1.25 8.43 8.95
C LEU A 57 -2.74 8.15 8.92
N LYS A 58 -3.46 8.81 9.80
CA LYS A 58 -4.92 8.78 9.80
C LYS A 58 -5.43 10.17 9.48
N ASP A 59 -6.37 10.26 8.54
CA ASP A 59 -6.92 11.56 8.20
C ASP A 59 -8.08 11.92 9.13
N ALA A 60 -8.68 13.08 8.87
CA ALA A 60 -9.76 13.58 9.72
C ALA A 60 -11.02 12.72 9.67
N GLU A 61 -11.13 11.88 8.65
CA GLU A 61 -12.28 10.99 8.48
C GLU A 61 -11.98 9.57 8.96
N ASP A 62 -10.87 9.39 9.67
CA ASP A 62 -10.44 8.10 10.19
C ASP A 62 -10.02 7.09 9.13
N TYR A 63 -9.74 7.53 7.92
CA TYR A 63 -9.14 6.66 6.92
C TYR A 63 -7.63 6.61 7.10
N PHE A 64 -7.07 5.45 6.91
CA PHE A 64 -5.62 5.33 6.88
C PHE A 64 -5.08 5.88 5.57
N CYS A 65 -4.00 6.63 5.67
CA CYS A 65 -3.30 7.19 4.52
C CYS A 65 -1.88 6.69 4.54
N LEU A 66 -1.50 5.97 3.51
CA LEU A 66 -0.15 5.42 3.38
C LEU A 66 0.61 6.20 2.33
N ASN A 67 1.84 6.55 2.65
CA ASN A 67 2.78 7.04 1.66
C ASN A 67 3.73 5.89 1.33
N VAL A 68 3.85 5.58 0.06
CA VAL A 68 4.66 4.45 -0.36
C VAL A 68 5.67 4.90 -1.40
N ASN A 69 6.76 4.15 -1.49
CA ASN A 69 7.74 4.31 -2.56
C ASN A 69 7.75 3.04 -3.38
N SER A 70 7.85 3.21 -4.68
CA SER A 70 8.09 2.06 -5.53
C SER A 70 9.51 1.55 -5.27
N ILE A 71 9.65 0.24 -5.23
CA ILE A 71 10.97 -0.37 -5.08
C ILE A 71 11.26 -1.22 -6.30
N VAL A 72 12.54 -1.25 -6.67
CA VAL A 72 12.99 -2.07 -7.77
C VAL A 72 13.53 -3.35 -7.18
N GLU A 73 12.98 -4.46 -7.63
CA GLU A 73 13.45 -5.75 -7.15
C GLU A 73 14.85 -5.99 -7.69
N ALA A 74 15.79 -6.23 -6.81
CA ALA A 74 17.14 -6.57 -7.22
C ALA A 74 17.15 -8.02 -7.72
N VAL A 75 17.68 -8.20 -8.86
CA VAL A 75 17.70 -9.51 -9.49
C VAL A 75 19.10 -10.13 -9.37
#